data_f9aef0ec6ce3ad21364da2ab0f12101c
#
_entry.id   f9aef0ec6ce3ad21364da2ab0f12101c
#
_cell.length_a   1.000
_cell.length_b   1.000
_cell.length_c   1.000
_cell.angle_alpha   90.00
_cell.angle_beta   90.00
_cell.angle_gamma   90.00
#
_symmetry.space_group_name_H-M   'P 1'
#
loop_
_entity.id
_entity.type
_entity.pdbx_description
1 polymer ?
#
loop_
_entity_poly.entity_id
_entity_poly.type
_entity_poly.pdbx_seq_one_letter_code
_entity_poly.pdbx_strand_id
1 'polypeptide(L)'
;MKSFLPSELETKNVYGLLSGSVGPRPIAFVSTVDKNGTPNLSPYSFFNVFSANPPILIFSPVRRVRDNSTKHTLENAIESKEVVINIVNWDIVQQVSLSSTEYDKGVNEFEKAGLTMLKSDLVKPPRVKESPVQYECKVNDTISLGEEGGAGNLVIAEVIKIHIREDLLDDGLHINQHKIDLVSRMGGNWYSRANEGMFEVEKPILKTGIGVDQLPKSVRLSSVLTGNDLGKLGNIEELPSKAVVQKFISNHDLEHFIEESSDERVHLIAQEYIEKNELEKALNILLAKQ
;
A
#
# COMPACT_ATOMS: atom_id res chain seq x y z
N MET A 1 -22.18 -12.89 7.76
CA MET A 1 -21.64 -11.53 7.50
C MET A 1 -22.60 -10.53 8.11
N LYS A 2 -22.12 -9.42 8.71
CA LYS A 2 -22.99 -8.35 9.25
C LYS A 2 -22.99 -7.18 8.27
N SER A 3 -24.17 -6.61 7.98
CA SER A 3 -24.34 -5.53 7.00
C SER A 3 -24.80 -4.24 7.71
N PHE A 4 -24.40 -3.10 7.17
CA PHE A 4 -24.75 -1.78 7.69
C PHE A 4 -25.11 -0.83 6.54
N LEU A 5 -26.04 0.06 6.78
CA LEU A 5 -26.30 1.23 5.93
C LEU A 5 -25.55 2.44 6.51
N PRO A 6 -24.63 3.07 5.76
CA PRO A 6 -23.88 4.22 6.27
C PRO A 6 -24.78 5.37 6.75
N SER A 7 -25.96 5.54 6.13
CA SER A 7 -26.96 6.55 6.51
C SER A 7 -27.59 6.34 7.89
N GLU A 8 -27.47 5.14 8.46
CA GLU A 8 -28.02 4.78 9.79
C GLU A 8 -26.94 4.84 10.88
N LEU A 9 -25.70 5.15 10.51
CA LEU A 9 -24.56 5.19 11.44
C LEU A 9 -24.12 6.63 11.72
N GLU A 10 -23.64 6.86 12.93
CA GLU A 10 -22.93 8.10 13.23
C GLU A 10 -21.64 8.22 12.39
N THR A 11 -21.30 9.42 11.97
CA THR A 11 -20.11 9.70 11.13
C THR A 11 -18.82 9.09 11.71
N LYS A 12 -18.64 9.10 13.04
CA LYS A 12 -17.45 8.50 13.69
C LYS A 12 -17.39 6.97 13.50
N ASN A 13 -18.55 6.29 13.44
CA ASN A 13 -18.62 4.84 13.23
C ASN A 13 -18.33 4.51 11.77
N VAL A 14 -18.90 5.28 10.82
CA VAL A 14 -18.55 5.16 9.38
C VAL A 14 -17.06 5.37 9.18
N TYR A 15 -16.48 6.43 9.75
CA TYR A 15 -15.04 6.68 9.70
C TYR A 15 -14.23 5.51 10.27
N GLY A 16 -14.65 4.94 11.40
CA GLY A 16 -13.99 3.80 12.04
C GLY A 16 -14.00 2.54 11.15
N LEU A 17 -15.15 2.22 10.54
CA LEU A 17 -15.30 1.09 9.63
C LEU A 17 -14.44 1.27 8.36
N LEU A 18 -14.49 2.44 7.73
CA LEU A 18 -13.71 2.73 6.53
C LEU A 18 -12.20 2.74 6.81
N SER A 19 -11.77 3.45 7.85
CA SER A 19 -10.35 3.54 8.19
C SER A 19 -9.77 2.23 8.75
N GLY A 20 -10.62 1.36 9.31
CA GLY A 20 -10.23 0.04 9.81
C GLY A 20 -10.15 -1.04 8.74
N SER A 21 -10.92 -0.89 7.66
CA SER A 21 -10.97 -1.87 6.55
C SER A 21 -10.11 -1.48 5.35
N VAL A 22 -9.96 -0.17 5.09
CA VAL A 22 -9.09 0.34 4.01
C VAL A 22 -7.71 0.63 4.60
N GLY A 23 -6.83 -0.34 4.52
CA GLY A 23 -5.47 -0.25 5.07
C GLY A 23 -4.57 -1.39 4.55
N PRO A 24 -3.25 -1.26 4.68
CA PRO A 24 -2.52 -0.10 5.21
C PRO A 24 -2.59 1.14 4.29
N ARG A 25 -2.73 2.33 4.87
CA ARG A 25 -2.77 3.58 4.10
C ARG A 25 -1.42 4.30 4.18
N PRO A 26 -0.84 4.72 3.05
CA PRO A 26 0.35 5.57 3.05
C PRO A 26 0.06 6.91 3.72
N ILE A 27 1.10 7.60 4.17
CA ILE A 27 0.99 8.86 4.89
C ILE A 27 1.67 9.96 4.08
N ALA A 28 0.88 10.97 3.68
CA ALA A 28 1.41 12.24 3.18
C ALA A 28 1.70 13.15 4.37
N PHE A 29 2.95 13.48 4.59
CA PHE A 29 3.38 14.47 5.58
C PHE A 29 3.52 15.81 4.84
N VAL A 30 2.45 16.60 4.90
CA VAL A 30 2.27 17.76 4.02
C VAL A 30 2.74 19.03 4.72
N SER A 31 3.69 19.73 4.09
CA SER A 31 4.03 21.09 4.47
C SER A 31 3.39 22.10 3.52
N THR A 32 2.95 23.20 4.08
CA THR A 32 2.38 24.38 3.39
C THR A 32 2.89 25.66 4.04
N VAL A 33 2.66 26.79 3.40
CA VAL A 33 2.87 28.11 4.00
C VAL A 33 1.61 28.95 3.85
N ASP A 34 1.33 29.79 4.85
CA ASP A 34 0.28 30.78 4.72
C ASP A 34 0.74 32.01 3.89
N LYS A 35 -0.14 32.98 3.68
CA LYS A 35 0.18 34.21 2.95
C LYS A 35 1.33 35.03 3.54
N ASN A 36 1.63 34.86 4.81
CA ASN A 36 2.72 35.54 5.51
C ASN A 36 4.04 34.75 5.46
N GLY A 37 4.02 33.55 4.87
CA GLY A 37 5.16 32.62 4.85
C GLY A 37 5.31 31.77 6.09
N THR A 38 4.32 31.75 6.99
CA THR A 38 4.34 30.89 8.18
C THR A 38 4.15 29.42 7.79
N PRO A 39 5.07 28.51 8.15
CA PRO A 39 4.98 27.12 7.79
C PRO A 39 3.89 26.41 8.60
N ASN A 40 3.29 25.40 7.99
CA ASN A 40 2.41 24.42 8.64
C ASN A 40 2.78 23.03 8.14
N LEU A 41 2.78 22.03 9.03
CA LEU A 41 3.17 20.66 8.75
C LEU A 41 2.20 19.67 9.41
N SER A 42 1.50 18.85 8.62
CA SER A 42 0.50 17.92 9.14
C SER A 42 0.41 16.62 8.33
N PRO A 43 0.19 15.45 8.99
CA PRO A 43 0.06 14.17 8.31
C PRO A 43 -1.38 13.89 7.85
N TYR A 44 -1.49 13.24 6.69
CA TYR A 44 -2.75 12.77 6.10
C TYR A 44 -2.61 11.36 5.59
N SER A 45 -3.49 10.45 6.01
CA SER A 45 -3.49 9.05 5.57
C SER A 45 -4.59 8.71 4.57
N PHE A 46 -5.45 9.64 4.21
CA PHE A 46 -6.25 9.53 3.00
C PHE A 46 -5.41 10.09 1.86
N PHE A 47 -4.51 9.25 1.33
CA PHE A 47 -3.45 9.63 0.42
C PHE A 47 -3.06 8.49 -0.50
N ASN A 48 -2.80 8.78 -1.78
CA ASN A 48 -2.18 7.83 -2.70
C ASN A 48 -1.64 8.51 -3.97
N VAL A 49 -0.99 7.68 -4.86
CA VAL A 49 -0.62 8.02 -6.24
C VAL A 49 -1.79 7.74 -7.16
N PHE A 50 -2.16 8.67 -8.04
CA PHE A 50 -3.30 8.54 -8.93
C PHE A 50 -2.96 8.61 -10.41
N SER A 51 -1.81 9.17 -10.77
CA SER A 51 -1.33 9.23 -12.16
C SER A 51 0.19 9.35 -12.21
N ALA A 52 0.79 8.78 -13.26
CA ALA A 52 2.21 8.94 -13.55
C ALA A 52 2.47 9.95 -14.69
N ASN A 53 1.47 10.23 -15.53
CA ASN A 53 1.59 11.22 -16.59
C ASN A 53 0.24 11.94 -16.82
N PRO A 54 0.06 13.18 -16.30
CA PRO A 54 0.96 13.88 -15.37
C PRO A 54 1.12 13.15 -14.03
N PRO A 55 2.22 13.39 -13.29
CA PRO A 55 2.46 12.72 -12.00
C PRO A 55 1.60 13.37 -10.91
N ILE A 56 0.51 12.70 -10.51
CA ILE A 56 -0.48 13.21 -9.57
C ILE A 56 -0.48 12.41 -8.27
N LEU A 57 -0.36 13.12 -7.18
CA LEU A 57 -0.65 12.66 -5.82
C LEU A 57 -1.94 13.32 -5.33
N ILE A 58 -2.77 12.57 -4.61
CA ILE A 58 -3.98 13.14 -3.97
C ILE A 58 -3.96 12.81 -2.48
N PHE A 59 -4.15 13.82 -1.65
CA PHE A 59 -4.41 13.66 -0.22
C PHE A 59 -5.70 14.38 0.16
N SER A 60 -6.34 13.96 1.25
CA SER A 60 -7.63 14.50 1.65
C SER A 60 -7.64 14.96 3.11
N PRO A 61 -7.50 16.27 3.37
CA PRO A 61 -7.85 16.84 4.66
C PRO A 61 -9.36 16.75 4.92
N VAL A 62 -9.74 16.05 5.99
CA VAL A 62 -11.12 15.88 6.37
C VAL A 62 -11.55 17.04 7.27
N ARG A 63 -12.79 17.57 7.08
CA ARG A 63 -13.41 18.56 7.97
C ARG A 63 -13.56 17.94 9.37
N ARG A 64 -13.30 18.72 10.41
CA ARG A 64 -13.43 18.22 11.79
C ARG A 64 -14.87 17.88 12.10
N VAL A 65 -15.12 16.69 12.61
CA VAL A 65 -16.49 16.24 12.99
C VAL A 65 -17.05 17.10 14.13
N ARG A 66 -16.17 17.58 15.03
CA ARG A 66 -16.55 18.30 16.24
C ARG A 66 -17.19 19.68 15.96
N ASP A 67 -16.63 20.44 15.03
CA ASP A 67 -16.94 21.84 14.80
C ASP A 67 -17.04 22.24 13.32
N ASN A 68 -16.99 21.26 12.44
CA ASN A 68 -17.03 21.43 10.97
C ASN A 68 -15.95 22.36 10.42
N SER A 69 -14.88 22.63 11.17
CA SER A 69 -13.77 23.49 10.71
C SER A 69 -12.86 22.78 9.73
N THR A 70 -12.18 23.55 8.90
CA THR A 70 -11.15 23.08 7.96
C THR A 70 -9.79 22.96 8.65
N LYS A 71 -8.86 22.26 8.00
CA LYS A 71 -7.45 22.17 8.42
C LYS A 71 -6.67 23.32 7.79
N HIS A 72 -5.71 23.92 8.51
CA HIS A 72 -4.84 25.00 8.00
C HIS A 72 -4.13 24.60 6.70
N THR A 73 -3.70 23.34 6.57
CA THR A 73 -3.11 22.82 5.34
C THR A 73 -4.03 22.96 4.12
N LEU A 74 -5.35 22.73 4.28
CA LEU A 74 -6.31 22.90 3.19
C LEU A 74 -6.43 24.38 2.79
N GLU A 75 -6.56 25.28 3.77
CA GLU A 75 -6.64 26.73 3.53
C GLU A 75 -5.41 27.21 2.79
N ASN A 76 -4.22 26.85 3.26
CA ASN A 76 -2.95 27.21 2.65
C ASN A 76 -2.80 26.63 1.22
N ALA A 77 -3.21 25.37 1.01
CA ALA A 77 -3.14 24.71 -0.30
C ALA A 77 -4.06 25.39 -1.33
N ILE A 78 -5.26 25.83 -0.90
CA ILE A 78 -6.19 26.59 -1.76
C ILE A 78 -5.61 27.94 -2.11
N GLU A 79 -5.03 28.65 -1.12
CA GLU A 79 -4.53 30.03 -1.29
C GLU A 79 -3.21 30.06 -2.08
N SER A 80 -2.22 29.25 -1.69
CA SER A 80 -0.88 29.29 -2.29
C SER A 80 -0.75 28.48 -3.57
N LYS A 81 -1.61 27.47 -3.76
CA LYS A 81 -1.51 26.46 -4.83
C LYS A 81 -0.20 25.70 -4.82
N GLU A 82 0.45 25.62 -3.67
CA GLU A 82 1.74 24.95 -3.49
C GLU A 82 1.75 24.11 -2.23
N VAL A 83 2.26 22.89 -2.33
CA VAL A 83 2.48 21.99 -1.19
C VAL A 83 3.76 21.19 -1.38
N VAL A 84 4.36 20.74 -0.28
CA VAL A 84 5.37 19.68 -0.31
C VAL A 84 4.82 18.47 0.40
N ILE A 85 4.89 17.32 -0.25
CA ILE A 85 4.50 16.03 0.32
C ILE A 85 5.77 15.26 0.67
N ASN A 86 5.98 15.02 1.96
CA ASN A 86 7.12 14.28 2.48
C ASN A 86 6.66 12.87 2.85
N ILE A 87 7.43 11.86 2.47
CA ILE A 87 7.11 10.45 2.76
C ILE A 87 7.55 10.09 4.17
N VAL A 88 6.74 9.30 4.84
CA VAL A 88 6.96 8.89 6.23
C VAL A 88 7.54 7.48 6.28
N ASN A 89 8.67 7.36 6.99
CA ASN A 89 9.30 6.08 7.30
C ASN A 89 9.33 5.84 8.81
N TRP A 90 9.91 4.72 9.22
CA TRP A 90 10.00 4.33 10.62
C TRP A 90 10.76 5.35 11.48
N ASP A 91 11.81 5.95 10.96
CA ASP A 91 12.70 6.85 11.71
C ASP A 91 11.99 8.09 12.24
N ILE A 92 10.95 8.58 11.54
CA ILE A 92 10.25 9.83 11.89
C ILE A 92 8.80 9.63 12.34
N VAL A 93 8.29 8.40 12.44
CA VAL A 93 6.86 8.13 12.68
C VAL A 93 6.32 8.77 13.96
N GLN A 94 7.10 8.83 15.04
CA GLN A 94 6.67 9.45 16.30
C GLN A 94 6.60 10.98 16.19
N GLN A 95 7.53 11.61 15.49
CA GLN A 95 7.53 13.06 15.21
C GLN A 95 6.34 13.42 14.30
N VAL A 96 6.03 12.58 13.31
CA VAL A 96 4.85 12.72 12.46
C VAL A 96 3.55 12.60 13.26
N SER A 97 3.48 11.66 14.20
CA SER A 97 2.34 11.53 15.10
C SER A 97 2.16 12.78 15.97
N LEU A 98 3.25 13.32 16.53
CA LEU A 98 3.22 14.55 17.33
C LEU A 98 2.74 15.76 16.52
N SER A 99 3.17 15.88 15.26
CA SER A 99 2.72 16.96 14.34
C SER A 99 1.22 16.91 14.02
N SER A 100 0.51 15.83 14.36
CA SER A 100 -0.95 15.73 14.19
C SER A 100 -1.75 16.45 15.28
N THR A 101 -1.08 16.97 16.31
CA THR A 101 -1.68 17.76 17.38
C THR A 101 -2.37 18.99 16.79
N GLU A 102 -3.56 19.30 17.29
CA GLU A 102 -4.33 20.48 16.86
C GLU A 102 -3.76 21.74 17.54
N TYR A 103 -2.65 22.23 16.99
CA TYR A 103 -2.07 23.51 17.41
C TYR A 103 -2.87 24.69 16.84
N ASP A 104 -2.76 25.83 17.53
CA ASP A 104 -3.34 27.08 17.06
C ASP A 104 -2.68 27.54 15.73
N LYS A 105 -3.41 28.34 14.97
CA LYS A 105 -2.90 28.90 13.71
C LYS A 105 -1.64 29.73 13.96
N GLY A 106 -0.60 29.49 13.16
CA GLY A 106 0.69 30.16 13.25
C GLY A 106 1.72 29.46 14.14
N VAL A 107 1.35 28.35 14.77
CA VAL A 107 2.32 27.47 15.43
C VAL A 107 3.08 26.65 14.39
N ASN A 108 4.39 26.59 14.51
CA ASN A 108 5.28 25.86 13.60
C ASN A 108 5.45 24.41 14.08
N GLU A 109 4.80 23.45 13.42
CA GLU A 109 4.86 22.04 13.79
C GLU A 109 6.25 21.42 13.54
N PHE A 110 7.07 21.97 12.66
CA PHE A 110 8.47 21.54 12.52
C PHE A 110 9.22 21.69 13.84
N GLU A 111 9.09 22.84 14.47
CA GLU A 111 9.73 23.12 15.78
C GLU A 111 9.14 22.22 16.87
N LYS A 112 7.81 22.06 16.89
CA LYS A 112 7.12 21.23 17.88
C LYS A 112 7.54 19.77 17.81
N ALA A 113 7.78 19.26 16.60
CA ALA A 113 8.18 17.88 16.37
C ALA A 113 9.70 17.68 16.34
N GLY A 114 10.50 18.74 16.44
CA GLY A 114 11.95 18.67 16.34
C GLY A 114 12.44 18.23 14.95
N LEU A 115 11.76 18.70 13.90
CA LEU A 115 12.09 18.42 12.50
C LEU A 115 12.78 19.61 11.85
N THR A 116 13.67 19.34 10.91
CA THR A 116 14.46 20.36 10.22
C THR A 116 13.82 20.80 8.92
N MET A 117 13.54 22.08 8.79
CA MET A 117 13.10 22.66 7.53
C MET A 117 14.24 22.74 6.51
N LEU A 118 14.03 22.19 5.30
CA LEU A 118 14.88 22.45 4.14
C LEU A 118 14.13 23.34 3.14
N LYS A 119 14.84 24.33 2.59
CA LYS A 119 14.29 25.15 1.51
C LYS A 119 13.95 24.26 0.30
N SER A 120 12.77 24.46 -0.25
CA SER A 120 12.36 23.90 -1.54
C SER A 120 13.00 24.67 -2.71
N ASP A 121 13.07 24.03 -3.87
CA ASP A 121 13.72 24.62 -5.05
C ASP A 121 12.71 25.36 -5.93
N LEU A 122 11.47 24.85 -6.06
CA LEU A 122 10.46 25.33 -7.01
C LEU A 122 9.19 25.86 -6.34
N VAL A 123 8.96 25.57 -5.04
CA VAL A 123 7.80 26.02 -4.28
C VAL A 123 8.20 26.67 -2.97
N LYS A 124 7.28 27.41 -2.34
CA LYS A 124 7.55 28.11 -1.07
C LYS A 124 7.54 27.19 0.17
N PRO A 125 6.62 26.22 0.31
CA PRO A 125 6.60 25.36 1.47
C PRO A 125 7.93 24.62 1.64
N PRO A 126 8.48 24.52 2.89
CA PRO A 126 9.74 23.84 3.14
C PRO A 126 9.57 22.32 3.06
N ARG A 127 10.65 21.62 2.72
CA ARG A 127 10.77 20.15 2.80
C ARG A 127 11.14 19.73 4.23
N VAL A 128 10.81 18.51 4.63
CA VAL A 128 11.29 17.87 5.86
C VAL A 128 12.62 17.17 5.58
N LYS A 129 13.72 17.61 6.22
CA LYS A 129 15.07 17.06 5.99
C LYS A 129 15.15 15.55 6.27
N GLU A 130 14.50 15.11 7.33
CA GLU A 130 14.53 13.74 7.84
C GLU A 130 13.70 12.77 6.97
N SER A 131 12.80 13.29 6.11
CA SER A 131 12.00 12.46 5.21
C SER A 131 12.86 11.84 4.10
N PRO A 132 12.71 10.53 3.82
CA PRO A 132 13.52 9.84 2.82
C PRO A 132 13.19 10.26 1.37
N VAL A 133 11.96 10.75 1.11
CA VAL A 133 11.49 11.22 -0.20
C VAL A 133 10.60 12.43 -0.01
N GLN A 134 10.81 13.47 -0.83
CA GLN A 134 10.03 14.71 -0.77
C GLN A 134 9.59 15.10 -2.18
N TYR A 135 8.32 15.46 -2.32
CA TYR A 135 7.71 15.89 -3.58
C TYR A 135 7.31 17.36 -3.49
N GLU A 136 7.93 18.22 -4.31
CA GLU A 136 7.44 19.58 -4.51
C GLU A 136 6.30 19.55 -5.51
N CYS A 137 5.15 20.13 -5.14
CA CYS A 137 3.93 20.00 -5.91
C CYS A 137 3.23 21.35 -6.14
N LYS A 138 2.59 21.46 -7.32
CA LYS A 138 1.55 22.45 -7.59
C LYS A 138 0.18 21.84 -7.38
N VAL A 139 -0.72 22.60 -6.75
CA VAL A 139 -2.11 22.17 -6.54
C VAL A 139 -2.93 22.54 -7.78
N ASN A 140 -3.28 21.55 -8.57
CA ASN A 140 -4.08 21.73 -9.78
C ASN A 140 -5.53 22.04 -9.43
N ASP A 141 -6.10 21.31 -8.45
CA ASP A 141 -7.48 21.51 -8.02
C ASP A 141 -7.70 21.06 -6.56
N THR A 142 -8.82 21.50 -5.99
CA THR A 142 -9.32 21.06 -4.69
C THR A 142 -10.83 20.80 -4.80
N ILE A 143 -11.24 19.53 -4.57
CA ILE A 143 -12.63 19.10 -4.70
C ILE A 143 -13.18 18.78 -3.31
N SER A 144 -14.19 19.56 -2.88
CA SER A 144 -14.96 19.23 -1.67
C SER A 144 -15.90 18.06 -1.94
N LEU A 145 -15.89 17.05 -1.08
CA LEU A 145 -16.79 15.89 -1.16
C LEU A 145 -18.07 16.08 -0.34
N GLY A 146 -18.19 17.20 0.35
CA GLY A 146 -19.35 17.57 1.17
C GLY A 146 -19.02 18.75 2.06
N GLU A 147 -20.06 19.26 2.74
CA GLU A 147 -19.97 20.48 3.55
C GLU A 147 -20.00 20.22 5.07
N GLU A 148 -20.34 19.00 5.47
CA GLU A 148 -20.50 18.63 6.86
C GLU A 148 -19.23 18.06 7.49
N GLY A 149 -19.19 18.02 8.82
CA GLY A 149 -18.10 17.42 9.59
C GLY A 149 -17.85 15.97 9.19
N GLY A 150 -16.59 15.64 8.88
CA GLY A 150 -16.22 14.33 8.35
C GLY A 150 -16.09 14.29 6.81
N ALA A 151 -16.56 15.33 6.10
CA ALA A 151 -16.38 15.41 4.65
C ALA A 151 -14.91 15.62 4.27
N GLY A 152 -14.44 14.86 3.28
CA GLY A 152 -13.09 14.98 2.71
C GLY A 152 -12.99 16.14 1.73
N ASN A 153 -11.74 16.60 1.51
CA ASN A 153 -11.42 17.57 0.49
C ASN A 153 -10.24 17.04 -0.31
N LEU A 154 -10.45 16.63 -1.55
CA LEU A 154 -9.37 16.12 -2.38
C LEU A 154 -8.46 17.27 -2.81
N VAL A 155 -7.20 17.24 -2.42
CA VAL A 155 -6.16 18.14 -2.91
C VAL A 155 -5.39 17.41 -4.01
N ILE A 156 -5.59 17.83 -5.25
CA ILE A 156 -4.97 17.23 -6.44
C ILE A 156 -3.66 17.96 -6.69
N ALA A 157 -2.55 17.30 -6.38
CA ALA A 157 -1.21 17.86 -6.39
C ALA A 157 -0.36 17.22 -7.50
N GLU A 158 0.06 18.01 -8.46
CA GLU A 158 1.00 17.62 -9.51
C GLU A 158 2.43 17.74 -9.00
N VAL A 159 3.17 16.66 -9.06
CA VAL A 159 4.58 16.62 -8.67
C VAL A 159 5.42 17.30 -9.74
N ILE A 160 6.10 18.37 -9.37
CA ILE A 160 6.98 19.13 -10.26
C ILE A 160 8.47 18.92 -9.98
N LYS A 161 8.80 18.36 -8.81
CA LYS A 161 10.17 17.96 -8.45
C LYS A 161 10.15 16.85 -7.40
N ILE A 162 11.07 15.90 -7.55
CA ILE A 162 11.25 14.77 -6.64
C ILE A 162 12.65 14.86 -6.04
N HIS A 163 12.72 14.78 -4.72
CA HIS A 163 13.97 14.63 -3.97
C HIS A 163 13.96 13.26 -3.29
N ILE A 164 15.01 12.48 -3.50
CA ILE A 164 15.15 11.14 -2.93
C ILE A 164 16.53 11.05 -2.30
N ARG A 165 16.62 10.48 -1.12
CA ARG A 165 17.88 10.18 -0.47
C ARG A 165 18.67 9.18 -1.32
N GLU A 166 19.92 9.51 -1.66
CA GLU A 166 20.71 8.81 -2.68
C GLU A 166 20.93 7.32 -2.35
N ASP A 167 21.11 7.00 -1.06
CA ASP A 167 21.33 5.63 -0.59
C ASP A 167 20.10 4.69 -0.78
N LEU A 168 18.94 5.24 -1.14
CA LEU A 168 17.72 4.48 -1.40
C LEU A 168 17.61 4.01 -2.86
N LEU A 169 18.40 4.60 -3.76
CA LEU A 169 18.32 4.31 -5.20
C LEU A 169 19.38 3.29 -5.61
N ASP A 170 19.01 2.42 -6.55
CA ASP A 170 19.94 1.64 -7.35
C ASP A 170 20.27 2.36 -8.68
N ASP A 171 21.15 1.78 -9.49
CA ASP A 171 21.57 2.33 -10.78
C ASP A 171 20.43 2.42 -11.81
N GLY A 172 19.32 1.68 -11.59
CA GLY A 172 18.12 1.68 -12.43
C GLY A 172 17.04 2.65 -11.96
N LEU A 173 17.32 3.52 -10.98
CA LEU A 173 16.37 4.41 -10.32
C LEU A 173 15.26 3.68 -9.56
N HIS A 174 15.47 2.42 -9.13
CA HIS A 174 14.52 1.73 -8.30
C HIS A 174 14.79 2.03 -6.82
N ILE A 175 13.70 2.30 -6.09
CA ILE A 175 13.78 2.53 -4.64
C ILE A 175 13.88 1.19 -3.91
N ASN A 176 14.91 1.03 -3.09
CA ASN A 176 15.06 -0.14 -2.24
C ASN A 176 13.99 -0.15 -1.15
N GLN A 177 13.03 -1.07 -1.26
CA GLN A 177 11.85 -1.16 -0.38
C GLN A 177 12.21 -1.47 1.08
N HIS A 178 13.30 -2.21 1.33
CA HIS A 178 13.77 -2.48 2.69
C HIS A 178 14.47 -1.27 3.32
N LYS A 179 15.28 -0.54 2.54
CA LYS A 179 16.00 0.63 3.05
C LYS A 179 15.10 1.84 3.33
N ILE A 180 14.04 2.04 2.54
CA ILE A 180 13.11 3.15 2.74
C ILE A 180 12.28 2.99 4.01
N ASP A 181 12.01 1.75 4.43
CA ASP A 181 11.36 1.37 5.68
C ASP A 181 10.05 2.12 5.95
N LEU A 182 9.13 2.03 4.99
CA LEU A 182 7.85 2.74 5.02
C LEU A 182 6.97 2.31 6.18
N VAL A 183 6.23 3.27 6.72
CA VAL A 183 5.15 3.03 7.66
C VAL A 183 3.82 3.52 7.09
N SER A 184 2.74 2.86 7.49
CA SER A 184 1.38 3.14 7.04
C SER A 184 0.39 3.17 8.21
N ARG A 185 -0.69 3.96 8.06
CA ARG A 185 -1.78 4.01 9.05
C ARG A 185 -2.74 2.86 8.86
N MET A 186 -3.13 2.26 9.99
CA MET A 186 -4.22 1.30 10.10
C MET A 186 -5.43 1.94 10.81
N GLY A 187 -6.38 1.15 11.26
CA GLY A 187 -7.49 1.62 12.09
C GLY A 187 -7.04 2.01 13.51
N GLY A 188 -7.79 2.92 14.14
CA GLY A 188 -7.49 3.38 15.50
C GLY A 188 -6.09 3.97 15.64
N ASN A 189 -5.31 3.48 16.60
CA ASN A 189 -3.93 3.92 16.85
C ASN A 189 -2.86 3.02 16.22
N TRP A 190 -3.28 2.06 15.39
CA TRP A 190 -2.35 1.10 14.79
C TRP A 190 -1.63 1.67 13.57
N TYR A 191 -0.38 1.27 13.43
CA TYR A 191 0.47 1.47 12.26
C TYR A 191 0.99 0.12 11.78
N SER A 192 1.36 0.04 10.50
CA SER A 192 2.08 -1.08 9.90
C SER A 192 3.45 -0.60 9.45
N ARG A 193 4.49 -1.36 9.74
CA ARG A 193 5.84 -1.17 9.24
C ARG A 193 6.06 -2.15 8.09
N ALA A 194 6.35 -1.64 6.89
CA ALA A 194 6.42 -2.47 5.70
C ALA A 194 7.45 -3.59 5.81
N ASN A 195 8.64 -3.30 6.35
CA ASN A 195 9.74 -4.27 6.47
C ASN A 195 9.41 -5.54 7.26
N GLU A 196 8.43 -5.48 8.17
CA GLU A 196 8.09 -6.62 9.04
C GLU A 196 7.14 -7.63 8.38
N GLY A 197 6.56 -7.31 7.22
CA GLY A 197 5.56 -8.16 6.59
C GLY A 197 5.59 -8.14 5.07
N MET A 198 6.64 -7.63 4.44
CA MET A 198 6.76 -7.65 2.99
C MET A 198 6.99 -9.07 2.47
N PHE A 199 6.32 -9.40 1.40
CA PHE A 199 6.53 -10.63 0.62
C PHE A 199 6.36 -10.33 -0.86
N GLU A 200 7.00 -11.11 -1.70
CA GLU A 200 6.90 -10.96 -3.15
C GLU A 200 5.75 -11.80 -3.72
N VAL A 201 5.02 -11.20 -4.66
CA VAL A 201 4.06 -11.90 -5.51
C VAL A 201 4.42 -11.59 -6.95
N GLU A 202 4.78 -12.62 -7.71
CA GLU A 202 5.10 -12.48 -9.13
C GLU A 202 3.88 -11.97 -9.90
N LYS A 203 4.07 -10.87 -10.66
CA LYS A 203 2.99 -10.32 -11.48
C LYS A 203 2.94 -11.04 -12.83
N PRO A 204 1.79 -11.51 -13.29
CA PRO A 204 1.64 -12.17 -14.59
C PRO A 204 1.58 -11.15 -15.75
N ILE A 205 2.62 -10.28 -15.84
CA ILE A 205 2.63 -9.18 -16.83
C ILE A 205 3.15 -9.65 -18.19
N LEU A 206 4.09 -10.61 -18.18
CA LEU A 206 4.77 -11.11 -19.40
C LEU A 206 4.32 -12.52 -19.82
N LYS A 207 3.52 -13.19 -18.98
CA LYS A 207 3.06 -14.56 -19.17
C LYS A 207 1.55 -14.61 -19.04
N THR A 208 0.90 -15.44 -19.85
CA THR A 208 -0.53 -15.70 -19.72
C THR A 208 -0.71 -17.00 -18.95
N GLY A 209 -1.09 -16.88 -17.66
CA GLY A 209 -1.41 -18.05 -16.85
C GLY A 209 -2.62 -18.79 -17.39
N ILE A 210 -2.61 -20.14 -17.24
CA ILE A 210 -3.73 -20.99 -17.69
C ILE A 210 -5.04 -20.72 -16.96
N GLY A 211 -4.96 -20.13 -15.76
CA GLY A 211 -6.12 -19.93 -14.89
C GLY A 211 -6.45 -21.17 -14.03
N VAL A 212 -7.14 -20.93 -12.93
CA VAL A 212 -7.58 -21.99 -12.01
C VAL A 212 -8.60 -22.93 -12.70
N ASP A 213 -9.39 -22.42 -13.62
CA ASP A 213 -10.40 -23.19 -14.37
C ASP A 213 -9.81 -24.31 -15.24
N GLN A 214 -8.55 -24.19 -15.66
CA GLN A 214 -7.83 -25.21 -16.43
C GLN A 214 -7.15 -26.29 -15.56
N LEU A 215 -7.08 -26.10 -14.26
CA LEU A 215 -6.58 -27.14 -13.36
C LEU A 215 -7.57 -28.31 -13.27
N PRO A 216 -7.11 -29.57 -13.06
CA PRO A 216 -7.99 -30.72 -12.87
C PRO A 216 -9.04 -30.48 -11.79
N LYS A 217 -10.22 -31.08 -11.97
CA LYS A 217 -11.34 -30.91 -11.03
C LYS A 217 -11.00 -31.34 -9.60
N SER A 218 -10.25 -32.43 -9.44
CA SER A 218 -9.77 -32.91 -8.14
C SER A 218 -8.92 -31.87 -7.43
N VAL A 219 -8.01 -31.20 -8.16
CA VAL A 219 -7.16 -30.12 -7.64
C VAL A 219 -7.98 -28.90 -7.26
N ARG A 220 -8.89 -28.46 -8.17
CA ARG A 220 -9.73 -27.28 -7.92
C ARG A 220 -10.68 -27.42 -6.73
N LEU A 221 -11.14 -28.65 -6.47
CA LEU A 221 -12.07 -28.96 -5.37
C LEU A 221 -11.35 -29.56 -4.15
N SER A 222 -10.04 -29.43 -4.06
CA SER A 222 -9.25 -29.90 -2.94
C SER A 222 -9.76 -29.33 -1.63
N SER A 223 -9.87 -30.18 -0.60
CA SER A 223 -10.12 -29.77 0.79
C SER A 223 -8.86 -29.26 1.50
N VAL A 224 -7.68 -29.44 0.87
CA VAL A 224 -6.36 -29.09 1.41
C VAL A 224 -5.83 -27.78 0.82
N LEU A 225 -5.82 -27.68 -0.52
CA LEU A 225 -5.26 -26.52 -1.21
C LEU A 225 -6.12 -25.27 -0.97
N THR A 226 -5.45 -24.18 -0.62
CA THR A 226 -6.10 -22.87 -0.44
C THR A 226 -6.34 -22.16 -1.77
N GLY A 227 -7.14 -21.09 -1.76
CA GLY A 227 -7.31 -20.24 -2.93
C GLY A 227 -5.98 -19.60 -3.42
N ASN A 228 -5.04 -19.33 -2.49
CA ASN A 228 -3.71 -18.83 -2.84
C ASN A 228 -2.87 -19.91 -3.54
N ASP A 229 -2.95 -21.17 -3.10
CA ASP A 229 -2.26 -22.28 -3.75
C ASP A 229 -2.78 -22.48 -5.17
N LEU A 230 -4.10 -22.49 -5.35
CA LEU A 230 -4.73 -22.58 -6.67
C LEU A 230 -4.35 -21.39 -7.56
N GLY A 231 -4.25 -20.18 -7.00
CA GLY A 231 -3.80 -18.98 -7.72
C GLY A 231 -2.37 -19.11 -8.22
N LYS A 232 -1.45 -19.62 -7.41
CA LYS A 232 -0.07 -19.90 -7.83
C LYS A 232 -0.02 -20.96 -8.93
N LEU A 233 -0.74 -22.07 -8.77
CA LEU A 233 -0.81 -23.13 -9.78
C LEU A 233 -1.45 -22.67 -11.11
N GLY A 234 -2.45 -21.77 -11.05
CA GLY A 234 -3.09 -21.22 -12.24
C GLY A 234 -2.26 -20.15 -12.96
N ASN A 235 -1.16 -19.67 -12.36
CA ASN A 235 -0.29 -18.64 -12.96
C ASN A 235 0.82 -19.21 -13.85
N ILE A 236 0.83 -20.53 -14.11
CA ILE A 236 1.75 -21.17 -15.07
C ILE A 236 1.25 -21.01 -16.50
N GLU A 237 2.12 -21.08 -17.50
CA GLU A 237 1.76 -20.95 -18.91
C GLU A 237 1.14 -22.21 -19.50
N GLU A 238 1.57 -23.39 -19.06
CA GLU A 238 1.05 -24.69 -19.52
C GLU A 238 1.19 -25.78 -18.44
N LEU A 239 0.33 -26.76 -18.49
CA LEU A 239 0.44 -27.93 -17.61
C LEU A 239 1.54 -28.88 -18.08
N PRO A 240 2.29 -29.54 -17.20
CA PRO A 240 3.23 -30.59 -17.55
C PRO A 240 2.57 -31.69 -18.37
N SER A 241 3.22 -32.14 -19.43
CA SER A 241 2.76 -33.27 -20.22
C SER A 241 2.80 -34.56 -19.42
N LYS A 242 1.97 -35.56 -19.81
CA LYS A 242 1.98 -36.88 -19.16
C LYS A 242 3.37 -37.51 -19.12
N ALA A 243 4.19 -37.33 -20.16
CA ALA A 243 5.53 -37.87 -20.20
C ALA A 243 6.46 -37.20 -19.15
N VAL A 244 6.32 -35.89 -18.94
CA VAL A 244 7.07 -35.15 -17.91
C VAL A 244 6.65 -35.64 -16.51
N VAL A 245 5.35 -35.77 -16.26
CA VAL A 245 4.80 -36.26 -15.01
C VAL A 245 5.32 -37.68 -14.69
N GLN A 246 5.23 -38.61 -15.66
CA GLN A 246 5.71 -39.97 -15.47
C GLN A 246 7.21 -40.02 -15.20
N LYS A 247 8.01 -39.27 -15.97
CA LYS A 247 9.45 -39.16 -15.74
C LYS A 247 9.80 -38.62 -14.36
N PHE A 248 9.03 -37.62 -13.88
CA PHE A 248 9.23 -37.07 -12.55
C PHE A 248 8.95 -38.11 -11.48
N ILE A 249 7.83 -38.84 -11.58
CA ILE A 249 7.43 -39.88 -10.62
C ILE A 249 8.47 -40.98 -10.54
N SER A 250 8.93 -41.53 -11.70
CA SER A 250 9.96 -42.55 -11.76
C SER A 250 11.32 -42.09 -11.22
N ASN A 251 11.74 -40.87 -11.53
CA ASN A 251 13.01 -40.34 -11.06
C ASN A 251 13.08 -40.14 -9.54
N HIS A 252 11.94 -40.10 -8.87
CA HIS A 252 11.85 -39.86 -7.43
C HIS A 252 11.25 -41.07 -6.66
N ASP A 253 11.10 -42.22 -7.34
CA ASP A 253 10.56 -43.48 -6.77
C ASP A 253 9.17 -43.28 -6.09
N LEU A 254 8.29 -42.47 -6.72
CA LEU A 254 7.02 -42.08 -6.16
C LEU A 254 5.83 -42.91 -6.64
N GLU A 255 6.01 -43.91 -7.51
CA GLU A 255 4.95 -44.74 -8.08
C GLU A 255 4.08 -45.33 -6.97
N HIS A 256 4.67 -46.07 -6.06
CA HIS A 256 3.98 -46.73 -4.94
C HIS A 256 3.27 -45.72 -4.02
N PHE A 257 3.92 -44.56 -3.79
CA PHE A 257 3.31 -43.49 -3.00
C PHE A 257 2.02 -42.94 -3.68
N ILE A 258 2.07 -42.68 -4.98
CA ILE A 258 0.92 -42.13 -5.74
C ILE A 258 -0.23 -43.15 -5.78
N GLU A 259 0.06 -44.45 -5.96
CA GLU A 259 -0.92 -45.51 -6.02
C GLU A 259 -1.64 -45.72 -4.68
N GLU A 260 -0.91 -45.72 -3.58
CA GLU A 260 -1.47 -46.04 -2.25
C GLU A 260 -2.00 -44.82 -1.48
N SER A 261 -1.63 -43.60 -1.87
CA SER A 261 -2.04 -42.41 -1.13
C SER A 261 -3.45 -41.93 -1.51
N SER A 262 -4.19 -41.38 -0.55
CA SER A 262 -5.41 -40.65 -0.82
C SER A 262 -5.10 -39.33 -1.55
N ASP A 263 -6.10 -38.73 -2.23
CA ASP A 263 -5.96 -37.43 -2.85
C ASP A 263 -5.53 -36.37 -1.83
N GLU A 264 -6.10 -36.39 -0.63
CA GLU A 264 -5.72 -35.45 0.44
C GLU A 264 -4.24 -35.51 0.79
N ARG A 265 -3.66 -36.74 0.85
CA ARG A 265 -2.23 -36.90 1.16
C ARG A 265 -1.34 -36.39 0.04
N VAL A 266 -1.74 -36.64 -1.22
CA VAL A 266 -1.05 -36.07 -2.39
C VAL A 266 -1.11 -34.55 -2.40
N HIS A 267 -2.28 -33.98 -2.09
CA HIS A 267 -2.47 -32.53 -2.03
C HIS A 267 -1.66 -31.88 -0.89
N LEU A 268 -1.52 -32.53 0.27
CA LEU A 268 -0.67 -32.02 1.35
C LEU A 268 0.80 -31.92 0.94
N ILE A 269 1.34 -32.94 0.26
CA ILE A 269 2.72 -32.89 -0.24
C ILE A 269 2.87 -31.82 -1.33
N ALA A 270 1.89 -31.72 -2.22
CA ALA A 270 1.91 -30.66 -3.23
C ALA A 270 1.88 -29.26 -2.59
N GLN A 271 1.10 -29.06 -1.52
CA GLN A 271 1.06 -27.80 -0.78
C GLN A 271 2.42 -27.45 -0.17
N GLU A 272 3.15 -28.43 0.41
CA GLU A 272 4.51 -28.20 0.90
C GLU A 272 5.47 -27.72 -0.21
N TYR A 273 5.33 -28.24 -1.45
CA TYR A 273 6.11 -27.77 -2.59
C TYR A 273 5.69 -26.36 -3.03
N ILE A 274 4.38 -26.04 -3.01
CA ILE A 274 3.87 -24.71 -3.32
C ILE A 274 4.39 -23.67 -2.32
N GLU A 275 4.45 -24.01 -1.03
CA GLU A 275 4.99 -23.15 0.02
C GLU A 275 6.49 -22.84 -0.19
N LYS A 276 7.24 -23.82 -0.70
CA LYS A 276 8.66 -23.68 -1.07
C LYS A 276 8.87 -23.03 -2.44
N ASN A 277 7.79 -22.61 -3.12
CA ASN A 277 7.80 -22.07 -4.49
C ASN A 277 8.34 -23.07 -5.55
N GLU A 278 8.21 -24.37 -5.30
CA GLU A 278 8.60 -25.45 -6.21
C GLU A 278 7.40 -25.94 -7.04
N LEU A 279 6.79 -25.02 -7.81
CA LEU A 279 5.52 -25.24 -8.51
C LEU A 279 5.55 -26.40 -9.50
N GLU A 280 6.66 -26.62 -10.21
CA GLU A 280 6.81 -27.76 -11.14
C GLU A 280 6.67 -29.09 -10.42
N LYS A 281 7.29 -29.25 -9.24
CA LYS A 281 7.16 -30.47 -8.45
C LYS A 281 5.74 -30.67 -7.93
N ALA A 282 5.13 -29.62 -7.45
CA ALA A 282 3.74 -29.64 -7.00
C ALA A 282 2.79 -30.10 -8.12
N LEU A 283 2.94 -29.53 -9.33
CA LEU A 283 2.12 -29.91 -10.48
C LEU A 283 2.33 -31.37 -10.91
N ASN A 284 3.59 -31.84 -10.98
CA ASN A 284 3.87 -33.22 -11.35
C ASN A 284 3.21 -34.20 -10.36
N ILE A 285 3.23 -33.94 -9.06
CA ILE A 285 2.57 -34.78 -8.05
C ILE A 285 1.06 -34.72 -8.19
N LEU A 286 0.46 -33.53 -8.35
CA LEU A 286 -0.98 -33.33 -8.48
C LEU A 286 -1.54 -34.00 -9.75
N LEU A 287 -0.78 -33.98 -10.85
CA LEU A 287 -1.19 -34.57 -12.13
C LEU A 287 -0.92 -36.07 -12.21
N ALA A 288 -0.05 -36.64 -11.40
CA ALA A 288 0.26 -38.06 -11.39
C ALA A 288 -0.95 -38.92 -11.01
N LYS A 289 -1.93 -38.36 -10.32
CA LYS A 289 -3.14 -39.06 -9.86
C LYS A 289 -4.37 -38.77 -10.73
N GLN A 290 -4.19 -38.21 -11.95
CA GLN A 290 -5.27 -37.84 -12.88
C GLN A 290 -5.56 -38.90 -13.95
#